data_b861eb48f292933922d4df64559f06ea
#
_entry.id   b861eb48f292933922d4df64559f06ea
#
_cell.length_a   1.000
_cell.length_b   1.000
_cell.length_c   1.000
_cell.angle_alpha   90.00
_cell.angle_beta   90.00
_cell.angle_gamma   90.00
#
_symmetry.space_group_name_H-M   'P 1'
#
loop_
_entity.id
_entity.type
_entity.pdbx_description
1 polymer ?
#
loop_
_entity_poly.entity_id
_entity_poly.type
_entity_poly.pdbx_seq_one_letter_code
_entity_poly.pdbx_strand_id
1 'polypeptide(L)'
;MKRYKATFAGRIVLFAIIIAVVVGCVFGVSKFVKPNKDATNESVKVIETTKINKNETNKVPVASNKDVTNEDVTINLSLDEWIGWEPILYANQGFETKDGSIFDELGIDVKIHIINDADASSNALIKGDLSAAGYTLNRTSFLSGKFADAGLDVVMPVFTNYSDGGDGIIAMSNITSIEDLVSAKIGVPKFSEAQSMVVWFINNSDLTDEQKSTIINNLVLLDDAEQTGQAFFAGSLDVAATWQPYLSYAEDSTDSHILFDTTFSNKLILDGIVFRSDFAEAHPDVVSKFIDGIFIALEEYESDFDTIRNIMPMFAGMSDEDIAATRMDAGMMDYAANVKTLENDCPIIYSDMCDVWESIGETVNRSLSETLFDTSYVKDLSDKYSSVTVPAPKVVEITEEQRTEALDIPSMLTKSCTIEFHPDTAKFQDNAEAAAILDEFVEIAKILDGTIIQIEGNLNYNGKIYSGDSLSTKRAETVKKYFVANGIDANRIIVVGNGNSKMIVDPAGSVEDTMPNRRTDIFFKTVGA
;
A
#
# COMPACT_ATOMS: atom_id res chain seq x y z
N MET A 1 16.81 -14.83 -5.93
CA MET A 1 17.43 -14.13 -7.08
C MET A 1 18.16 -12.93 -6.54
N LYS A 2 19.40 -12.66 -6.96
CA LYS A 2 20.06 -11.41 -6.56
C LYS A 2 19.29 -10.26 -7.21
N ARG A 3 18.74 -9.32 -6.42
CA ARG A 3 18.21 -8.07 -6.93
C ARG A 3 19.29 -7.35 -7.72
N TYR A 4 19.01 -6.99 -8.96
CA TYR A 4 19.87 -6.10 -9.72
C TYR A 4 19.66 -4.69 -9.14
N LYS A 5 20.71 -4.13 -8.54
CA LYS A 5 20.69 -2.72 -8.10
C LYS A 5 21.01 -1.86 -9.31
N ALA A 6 20.23 -0.80 -9.53
CA ALA A 6 20.55 0.21 -10.55
C ALA A 6 22.00 0.70 -10.35
N THR A 7 22.72 0.87 -11.44
CA THR A 7 24.13 1.28 -11.34
C THR A 7 24.23 2.70 -10.78
N PHE A 8 25.30 2.99 -10.04
CA PHE A 8 25.57 4.32 -9.49
C PHE A 8 25.50 5.42 -10.57
N ALA A 9 25.91 5.10 -11.81
CA ALA A 9 25.84 6.01 -12.95
C ALA A 9 24.38 6.26 -13.41
N GLY A 10 23.53 5.23 -13.46
CA GLY A 10 22.10 5.38 -13.81
C GLY A 10 21.36 6.23 -12.78
N ARG A 11 21.67 6.05 -11.50
CA ARG A 11 21.10 6.85 -10.40
C ARG A 11 21.52 8.34 -10.46
N ILE A 12 22.78 8.62 -10.81
CA ILE A 12 23.29 10.00 -11.01
C ILE A 12 22.59 10.66 -12.20
N VAL A 13 22.34 9.93 -13.30
CA VAL A 13 21.66 10.47 -14.47
C VAL A 13 20.21 10.83 -14.13
N LEU A 14 19.49 9.99 -13.37
CA LEU A 14 18.14 10.28 -12.91
C LEU A 14 18.10 11.55 -12.03
N PHE A 15 19.04 11.66 -11.07
CA PHE A 15 19.20 12.83 -10.21
C PHE A 15 19.54 14.10 -11.00
N ALA A 16 20.40 14.00 -12.00
CA ALA A 16 20.77 15.13 -12.86
C ALA A 16 19.61 15.60 -13.76
N ILE A 17 18.75 14.69 -14.23
CA ILE A 17 17.58 15.00 -15.02
C ILE A 17 16.53 15.72 -14.15
N ILE A 18 16.27 15.23 -12.93
CA ILE A 18 15.36 15.86 -11.97
C ILE A 18 15.83 17.28 -11.62
N ILE A 19 17.11 17.47 -11.31
CA ILE A 19 17.69 18.79 -11.05
C ILE A 19 17.60 19.68 -12.28
N ALA A 20 17.83 19.15 -13.48
CA ALA A 20 17.77 19.93 -14.71
C ALA A 20 16.34 20.41 -15.04
N VAL A 21 15.32 19.59 -14.75
CA VAL A 21 13.90 19.95 -14.90
C VAL A 21 13.52 21.02 -13.88
N VAL A 22 13.87 20.85 -12.60
CA VAL A 22 13.59 21.83 -11.54
C VAL A 22 14.30 23.16 -11.81
N VAL A 23 15.59 23.14 -12.17
CA VAL A 23 16.36 24.33 -12.53
C VAL A 23 15.82 24.97 -13.82
N GLY A 24 15.41 24.16 -14.81
CA GLY A 24 14.79 24.62 -16.04
C GLY A 24 13.45 25.34 -15.80
N CYS A 25 12.62 24.82 -14.91
CA CYS A 25 11.36 25.47 -14.53
C CYS A 25 11.59 26.78 -13.76
N VAL A 26 12.51 26.81 -12.79
CA VAL A 26 12.82 28.01 -12.00
C VAL A 26 13.45 29.09 -12.87
N PHE A 27 14.37 28.77 -13.80
CA PHE A 27 14.98 29.74 -14.69
C PHE A 27 14.13 30.09 -15.94
N GLY A 28 13.22 29.20 -16.36
CA GLY A 28 12.28 29.46 -17.45
C GLY A 28 11.26 30.53 -17.10
N VAL A 29 10.73 30.47 -15.89
CA VAL A 29 9.73 31.45 -15.41
C VAL A 29 10.36 32.82 -15.19
N SER A 30 11.63 32.92 -14.78
CA SER A 30 12.31 34.20 -14.54
C SER A 30 12.64 35.00 -15.79
N LYS A 31 12.64 34.38 -17.00
CA LYS A 31 12.93 35.09 -18.27
C LYS A 31 11.70 35.68 -18.98
N PHE A 32 10.50 35.33 -18.55
CA PHE A 32 9.26 35.81 -19.19
C PHE A 32 8.51 36.90 -18.43
N VAL A 33 8.95 37.27 -17.21
CA VAL A 33 8.35 38.39 -16.47
C VAL A 33 9.24 39.62 -16.59
N LYS A 34 8.98 40.47 -17.56
CA LYS A 34 9.49 41.86 -17.57
C LYS A 34 8.68 42.65 -16.55
N PRO A 35 9.31 43.39 -15.61
CA PRO A 35 8.58 44.23 -14.68
C PRO A 35 7.99 45.41 -15.45
N ASN A 36 6.67 45.47 -15.52
CA ASN A 36 5.96 46.66 -15.98
C ASN A 36 5.94 47.70 -14.85
N LYS A 37 6.67 48.77 -15.01
CA LYS A 37 6.70 49.90 -14.09
C LYS A 37 5.59 50.88 -14.49
N ASP A 38 4.37 50.58 -14.18
CA ASP A 38 3.26 51.56 -14.07
C ASP A 38 1.97 50.80 -13.75
N ALA A 39 1.69 50.62 -12.48
CA ALA A 39 0.35 50.38 -11.98
C ALA A 39 0.25 50.90 -10.55
N THR A 40 -0.39 51.99 -10.45
CA THR A 40 -0.82 52.65 -9.21
C THR A 40 -1.81 51.80 -8.41
N ASN A 41 -1.69 51.88 -7.08
CA ASN A 41 -2.59 51.35 -6.05
C ASN A 41 -4.05 51.15 -6.46
N GLU A 42 -4.50 49.90 -6.47
CA GLU A 42 -5.90 49.56 -6.20
C GLU A 42 -5.95 48.51 -5.08
N SER A 43 -6.68 48.84 -4.05
CA SER A 43 -6.88 48.14 -2.80
C SER A 43 -7.51 46.75 -3.04
N VAL A 44 -6.87 45.73 -2.46
CA VAL A 44 -7.42 44.38 -2.34
C VAL A 44 -8.67 44.44 -1.46
N LYS A 45 -9.84 44.24 -2.04
CA LYS A 45 -11.08 43.99 -1.30
C LYS A 45 -11.04 42.54 -0.80
N VAL A 46 -11.00 42.43 0.53
CA VAL A 46 -11.29 41.17 1.24
C VAL A 46 -12.74 40.77 0.91
N ILE A 47 -12.91 39.62 0.27
CA ILE A 47 -14.24 39.05 0.05
C ILE A 47 -14.67 38.38 1.38
N GLU A 48 -15.65 38.98 2.04
CA GLU A 48 -16.32 38.38 3.19
C GLU A 48 -16.98 37.05 2.80
N THR A 49 -16.72 36.03 3.59
CA THR A 49 -17.35 34.70 3.49
C THR A 49 -18.86 34.82 3.71
N THR A 50 -19.61 34.67 2.63
CA THR A 50 -21.07 34.56 2.68
C THR A 50 -21.41 33.17 3.26
N LYS A 51 -22.13 33.14 4.38
CA LYS A 51 -22.69 31.94 4.98
C LYS A 51 -23.61 31.26 3.97
N ILE A 52 -23.22 30.06 3.52
CA ILE A 52 -24.07 29.22 2.69
C ILE A 52 -25.15 28.62 3.58
N ASN A 53 -26.39 28.93 3.27
CA ASN A 53 -27.58 28.39 3.88
C ASN A 53 -27.69 26.89 3.51
N LYS A 54 -27.64 26.00 4.51
CA LYS A 54 -27.94 24.56 4.35
C LYS A 54 -29.45 24.44 4.12
N ASN A 55 -29.89 24.35 2.91
CA ASN A 55 -31.16 23.72 2.47
C ASN A 55 -31.41 24.06 1.00
N GLU A 56 -30.68 23.40 0.12
CA GLU A 56 -31.15 23.07 -1.24
C GLU A 56 -30.27 21.92 -1.75
N THR A 57 -30.85 20.71 -1.77
CA THR A 57 -30.29 19.55 -2.43
C THR A 57 -30.38 19.79 -3.95
N ASN A 58 -29.37 20.40 -4.51
CA ASN A 58 -29.18 20.41 -5.95
C ASN A 58 -28.67 19.01 -6.37
N LYS A 59 -29.61 18.13 -6.72
CA LYS A 59 -29.28 16.95 -7.53
C LYS A 59 -28.73 17.45 -8.84
N VAL A 60 -27.44 17.23 -9.07
CA VAL A 60 -26.83 17.38 -10.39
C VAL A 60 -27.59 16.42 -11.32
N PRO A 61 -28.13 16.86 -12.45
CA PRO A 61 -28.81 15.95 -13.36
C PRO A 61 -27.79 14.93 -13.89
N VAL A 62 -28.01 13.66 -13.60
CA VAL A 62 -27.32 12.57 -14.30
C VAL A 62 -27.71 12.69 -15.75
N ALA A 63 -26.75 12.93 -16.63
CA ALA A 63 -26.99 12.94 -18.06
C ALA A 63 -27.44 11.53 -18.46
N SER A 64 -28.70 11.39 -18.86
CA SER A 64 -29.23 10.13 -19.40
C SER A 64 -28.56 9.87 -20.74
N ASN A 65 -27.73 8.84 -20.81
CA ASN A 65 -27.15 8.38 -22.06
C ASN A 65 -28.25 7.90 -23.00
N LYS A 66 -28.25 8.46 -24.20
CA LYS A 66 -28.97 7.90 -25.36
C LYS A 66 -28.15 6.73 -25.89
N ASP A 67 -28.86 5.75 -26.49
CA ASP A 67 -28.27 4.59 -27.16
C ASP A 67 -27.06 4.98 -28.04
N VAL A 68 -25.86 4.77 -27.51
CA VAL A 68 -24.58 4.89 -28.21
C VAL A 68 -24.18 3.47 -28.57
N THR A 69 -23.86 3.21 -29.81
CA THR A 69 -23.27 1.93 -30.24
C THR A 69 -21.84 1.86 -29.72
N ASN A 70 -21.33 0.68 -29.31
CA ASN A 70 -20.02 0.50 -28.70
C ASN A 70 -18.82 1.02 -29.54
N GLU A 71 -19.02 1.35 -30.78
CA GLU A 71 -17.98 1.85 -31.71
C GLU A 71 -17.53 3.31 -31.41
N ASP A 72 -18.22 4.05 -30.52
CA ASP A 72 -17.94 5.45 -30.22
C ASP A 72 -17.62 5.69 -28.72
N VAL A 73 -17.33 4.63 -27.94
CA VAL A 73 -17.12 4.74 -26.49
C VAL A 73 -15.63 4.78 -26.17
N THR A 74 -15.16 5.92 -25.64
CA THR A 74 -13.79 6.08 -25.17
C THR A 74 -13.70 5.96 -23.66
N ILE A 75 -12.79 5.14 -23.15
CA ILE A 75 -12.41 5.12 -21.75
C ILE A 75 -11.47 6.30 -21.49
N ASN A 76 -11.98 7.35 -20.83
CA ASN A 76 -11.14 8.45 -20.35
C ASN A 76 -10.57 8.04 -18.99
N LEU A 77 -9.30 7.67 -18.95
CA LEU A 77 -8.59 7.11 -17.79
C LEU A 77 -7.56 8.10 -17.25
N SER A 78 -7.57 8.43 -15.97
CA SER A 78 -6.44 9.09 -15.33
C SER A 78 -5.49 8.07 -14.68
N LEU A 79 -4.20 8.30 -14.86
CA LEU A 79 -3.10 7.60 -14.16
C LEU A 79 -2.16 8.64 -13.58
N ASP A 80 -1.38 8.27 -12.57
CA ASP A 80 -0.21 9.01 -12.12
C ASP A 80 1.09 8.45 -12.75
N GLU A 81 2.24 8.99 -12.36
CA GLU A 81 3.55 8.58 -12.90
C GLU A 81 4.14 7.39 -12.12
N TRP A 82 3.39 6.31 -11.97
CA TRP A 82 3.82 5.06 -11.37
C TRP A 82 4.15 3.99 -12.41
N ILE A 83 5.25 3.25 -12.18
CA ILE A 83 5.74 2.19 -13.09
C ILE A 83 4.70 1.07 -13.30
N GLY A 84 3.91 0.76 -12.30
CA GLY A 84 2.92 -0.32 -12.35
C GLY A 84 1.82 -0.15 -13.39
N TRP A 85 1.66 1.05 -13.99
CA TRP A 85 0.74 1.30 -15.09
C TRP A 85 1.30 0.93 -16.47
N GLU A 86 2.55 0.51 -16.55
CA GLU A 86 3.23 0.17 -17.80
C GLU A 86 2.43 -0.76 -18.72
N PRO A 87 1.79 -1.86 -18.23
CA PRO A 87 1.00 -2.73 -19.09
C PRO A 87 -0.16 -2.03 -19.81
N ILE A 88 -0.80 -1.07 -19.15
CA ILE A 88 -1.90 -0.29 -19.75
C ILE A 88 -1.37 0.61 -20.87
N LEU A 89 -0.26 1.30 -20.61
CA LEU A 89 0.38 2.15 -21.60
C LEU A 89 0.91 1.34 -22.79
N TYR A 90 1.45 0.14 -22.52
CA TYR A 90 1.89 -0.79 -23.54
C TYR A 90 0.71 -1.29 -24.40
N ALA A 91 -0.39 -1.69 -23.77
CA ALA A 91 -1.60 -2.13 -24.48
C ALA A 91 -2.18 -1.04 -25.39
N ASN A 92 -1.99 0.22 -25.02
CA ASN A 92 -2.45 1.40 -25.76
C ASN A 92 -1.41 1.94 -26.78
N GLN A 93 -0.14 1.52 -26.63
CA GLN A 93 1.02 2.06 -27.36
C GLN A 93 1.18 3.57 -27.20
N GLY A 94 0.77 4.12 -26.04
CA GLY A 94 0.87 5.52 -25.68
C GLY A 94 -0.33 6.03 -24.87
N PHE A 95 -0.59 7.34 -24.97
CA PHE A 95 -1.67 8.00 -24.22
C PHE A 95 -3.03 7.99 -24.94
N GLU A 96 -3.06 7.64 -26.21
CA GLU A 96 -4.28 7.43 -27.02
C GLU A 96 -4.09 6.11 -27.77
N THR A 97 -5.18 5.37 -27.97
CA THR A 97 -5.16 4.08 -28.67
C THR A 97 -4.59 4.26 -30.08
N LYS A 98 -3.54 3.52 -30.40
CA LYS A 98 -2.92 3.52 -31.72
C LYS A 98 -3.38 2.36 -32.56
N ASP A 99 -3.45 2.59 -33.87
CA ASP A 99 -3.73 1.55 -34.87
C ASP A 99 -2.76 0.35 -34.68
N GLY A 100 -3.30 -0.85 -34.52
CA GLY A 100 -2.55 -2.07 -34.30
C GLY A 100 -2.05 -2.29 -32.88
N SER A 101 -2.46 -1.45 -31.91
CA SER A 101 -2.25 -1.71 -30.50
C SER A 101 -3.20 -2.79 -29.96
N ILE A 102 -2.90 -3.37 -28.80
CA ILE A 102 -3.75 -4.42 -28.18
C ILE A 102 -5.19 -3.90 -27.99
N PHE A 103 -5.36 -2.67 -27.51
CA PHE A 103 -6.70 -2.10 -27.34
C PHE A 103 -7.43 -1.85 -28.65
N ASP A 104 -6.72 -1.42 -29.72
CA ASP A 104 -7.29 -1.30 -31.07
C ASP A 104 -7.74 -2.67 -31.61
N GLU A 105 -6.92 -3.72 -31.47
CA GLU A 105 -7.27 -5.06 -31.88
C GLU A 105 -8.49 -5.64 -31.12
N LEU A 106 -8.67 -5.23 -29.86
CA LEU A 106 -9.85 -5.55 -29.05
C LEU A 106 -11.07 -4.67 -29.41
N GLY A 107 -10.89 -3.65 -30.21
CA GLY A 107 -11.94 -2.71 -30.64
C GLY A 107 -12.44 -1.83 -29.49
N ILE A 108 -11.54 -1.31 -28.68
CA ILE A 108 -11.81 -0.30 -27.66
C ILE A 108 -10.90 0.90 -27.82
N ASP A 109 -11.39 2.05 -27.42
CA ASP A 109 -10.66 3.31 -27.43
C ASP A 109 -10.37 3.78 -26.01
N VAL A 110 -9.09 4.01 -25.70
CA VAL A 110 -8.62 4.42 -24.36
C VAL A 110 -7.80 5.70 -24.48
N LYS A 111 -8.21 6.73 -23.75
CA LYS A 111 -7.46 7.98 -23.63
C LYS A 111 -6.94 8.14 -22.21
N ILE A 112 -5.61 8.17 -22.07
CA ILE A 112 -4.91 8.24 -20.80
C ILE A 112 -4.51 9.69 -20.51
N HIS A 113 -4.84 10.16 -19.32
CA HIS A 113 -4.51 11.47 -18.79
C HIS A 113 -3.60 11.31 -17.58
N ILE A 114 -2.39 11.86 -17.61
CA ILE A 114 -1.51 11.85 -16.43
C ILE A 114 -1.97 12.98 -15.49
N ILE A 115 -2.44 12.58 -14.30
CA ILE A 115 -2.95 13.46 -13.26
C ILE A 115 -2.41 12.98 -11.91
N ASN A 116 -1.28 13.56 -11.48
CA ASN A 116 -0.63 13.19 -10.21
C ASN A 116 -1.41 13.68 -8.97
N ASP A 117 -2.22 14.73 -9.11
CA ASP A 117 -3.05 15.27 -8.03
C ASP A 117 -4.34 14.45 -7.90
N ALA A 118 -4.47 13.70 -6.79
CA ALA A 118 -5.61 12.83 -6.53
C ALA A 118 -6.94 13.61 -6.35
N ASP A 119 -6.89 14.85 -5.86
CA ASP A 119 -8.07 15.69 -5.74
C ASP A 119 -8.56 16.14 -7.11
N ALA A 120 -7.65 16.51 -8.02
CA ALA A 120 -8.00 16.85 -9.40
C ALA A 120 -8.59 15.64 -10.14
N SER A 121 -7.95 14.48 -10.02
CA SER A 121 -8.40 13.22 -10.62
C SER A 121 -9.78 12.81 -10.10
N SER A 122 -9.98 12.75 -8.78
CA SER A 122 -11.27 12.37 -8.19
C SER A 122 -12.39 13.38 -8.50
N ASN A 123 -12.08 14.67 -8.57
CA ASN A 123 -13.06 15.68 -9.00
C ASN A 123 -13.47 15.51 -10.45
N ALA A 124 -12.54 15.15 -11.36
CA ALA A 124 -12.83 14.87 -12.75
C ALA A 124 -13.68 13.59 -12.90
N LEU A 125 -13.39 12.56 -12.10
CA LEU A 125 -14.19 11.34 -12.05
C LEU A 125 -15.63 11.63 -11.56
N ILE A 126 -15.80 12.42 -10.48
CA ILE A 126 -17.10 12.83 -9.95
C ILE A 126 -17.91 13.62 -11.01
N LYS A 127 -17.27 14.50 -11.76
CA LYS A 127 -17.93 15.30 -12.79
C LYS A 127 -18.30 14.51 -14.05
N GLY A 128 -17.72 13.31 -14.24
CA GLY A 128 -17.87 12.52 -15.46
C GLY A 128 -16.96 12.97 -16.62
N ASP A 129 -15.93 13.79 -16.34
CA ASP A 129 -14.89 14.12 -17.31
C ASP A 129 -13.96 12.89 -17.53
N LEU A 130 -13.87 12.00 -16.55
CA LEU A 130 -13.21 10.71 -16.60
C LEU A 130 -14.21 9.58 -16.44
N SER A 131 -13.97 8.46 -17.12
CA SER A 131 -14.70 7.19 -16.97
C SER A 131 -14.07 6.32 -15.90
N ALA A 132 -12.74 6.42 -15.74
CA ALA A 132 -11.94 5.60 -14.84
C ALA A 132 -10.72 6.37 -14.30
N ALA A 133 -10.16 5.84 -13.22
CA ALA A 133 -8.94 6.35 -12.62
C ALA A 133 -8.11 5.20 -12.03
N GLY A 134 -6.78 5.26 -12.17
CA GLY A 134 -5.85 4.41 -11.46
C GLY A 134 -5.66 4.93 -10.04
N TYR A 135 -5.96 4.11 -9.05
CA TYR A 135 -5.78 4.40 -7.63
C TYR A 135 -5.30 3.18 -6.88
N THR A 136 -4.56 3.42 -5.80
CA THR A 136 -4.36 2.38 -4.81
C THR A 136 -5.67 2.07 -4.08
N LEU A 137 -5.78 0.87 -3.51
CA LEU A 137 -6.92 0.54 -2.65
C LEU A 137 -6.96 1.44 -1.40
N ASN A 138 -5.79 1.84 -0.89
CA ASN A 138 -5.61 2.80 0.20
C ASN A 138 -6.26 4.16 -0.15
N ARG A 139 -5.94 4.68 -1.33
CA ARG A 139 -6.50 5.94 -1.81
C ARG A 139 -8.00 5.84 -2.12
N THR A 140 -8.43 4.72 -2.69
CA THR A 140 -9.85 4.46 -2.96
C THR A 140 -10.66 4.45 -1.68
N SER A 141 -10.16 3.84 -0.61
CA SER A 141 -10.82 3.84 0.71
C SER A 141 -10.89 5.25 1.30
N PHE A 142 -9.83 6.07 1.18
CA PHE A 142 -9.84 7.48 1.57
C PHE A 142 -10.89 8.28 0.80
N LEU A 143 -10.93 8.13 -0.53
CA LEU A 143 -11.85 8.88 -1.39
C LEU A 143 -13.31 8.41 -1.29
N SER A 144 -13.57 7.27 -0.67
CA SER A 144 -14.91 6.65 -0.60
C SER A 144 -15.96 7.54 0.05
N GLY A 145 -15.60 8.29 1.09
CA GLY A 145 -16.47 9.29 1.70
C GLY A 145 -16.81 10.42 0.74
N LYS A 146 -15.82 10.93 0.01
CA LYS A 146 -16.00 11.98 -1.01
C LYS A 146 -16.89 11.52 -2.17
N PHE A 147 -16.75 10.27 -2.60
CA PHE A 147 -17.61 9.68 -3.63
C PHE A 147 -19.05 9.55 -3.13
N ALA A 148 -19.25 9.05 -1.91
CA ALA A 148 -20.57 8.94 -1.30
C ALA A 148 -21.27 10.32 -1.15
N ASP A 149 -20.56 11.33 -0.69
CA ASP A 149 -21.06 12.71 -0.56
C ASP A 149 -21.47 13.30 -1.91
N ALA A 150 -20.76 12.93 -2.98
CA ALA A 150 -21.06 13.35 -4.35
C ALA A 150 -22.18 12.52 -5.00
N GLY A 151 -22.59 11.39 -4.40
CA GLY A 151 -23.53 10.44 -5.00
C GLY A 151 -22.95 9.69 -6.19
N LEU A 152 -21.63 9.49 -6.20
CA LEU A 152 -20.91 8.69 -7.19
C LEU A 152 -20.73 7.26 -6.68
N ASP A 153 -21.28 6.29 -7.39
CA ASP A 153 -20.97 4.88 -7.21
C ASP A 153 -19.79 4.49 -8.11
N VAL A 154 -18.89 3.68 -7.56
CA VAL A 154 -17.68 3.22 -8.27
C VAL A 154 -17.48 1.72 -8.11
N VAL A 155 -16.78 1.11 -9.07
CA VAL A 155 -16.37 -0.29 -9.06
C VAL A 155 -14.88 -0.39 -9.38
N MET A 156 -14.17 -1.30 -8.73
CA MET A 156 -12.75 -1.61 -8.94
C MET A 156 -12.62 -3.09 -9.34
N PRO A 157 -12.82 -3.41 -10.64
CA PRO A 157 -12.92 -4.79 -11.10
C PRO A 157 -11.57 -5.44 -11.36
N VAL A 158 -10.46 -4.69 -11.34
CA VAL A 158 -9.12 -5.20 -11.66
C VAL A 158 -8.05 -4.48 -10.87
N PHE A 159 -7.06 -5.25 -10.41
CA PHE A 159 -5.78 -4.76 -9.92
C PHE A 159 -4.69 -5.03 -10.96
N THR A 160 -3.85 -4.06 -11.22
CA THR A 160 -2.77 -4.15 -12.21
C THR A 160 -1.46 -4.61 -11.59
N ASN A 161 -1.20 -4.14 -10.37
CA ASN A 161 0.04 -4.40 -9.66
C ASN A 161 -0.11 -4.15 -8.15
N TYR A 162 0.95 -4.45 -7.43
CA TYR A 162 1.18 -4.06 -6.03
C TYR A 162 2.59 -3.51 -5.88
N SER A 163 2.83 -2.64 -4.89
CA SER A 163 4.17 -2.17 -4.58
C SER A 163 5.03 -3.31 -4.00
N ASP A 164 6.18 -3.60 -4.61
CA ASP A 164 7.16 -4.64 -4.21
C ASP A 164 8.54 -4.01 -3.96
N GLY A 165 8.64 -3.19 -2.94
CA GLY A 165 9.84 -2.41 -2.61
C GLY A 165 9.87 -1.02 -3.25
N GLY A 166 8.77 -0.62 -3.92
CA GLY A 166 8.62 0.73 -4.48
C GLY A 166 8.35 1.78 -3.42
N ASP A 167 7.63 1.41 -2.36
CA ASP A 167 7.31 2.28 -1.22
C ASP A 167 7.97 1.79 0.06
N GLY A 168 8.23 2.73 0.99
CA GLY A 168 8.81 2.36 2.29
C GLY A 168 8.95 3.53 3.25
N ILE A 169 9.50 3.21 4.41
CA ILE A 169 9.85 4.18 5.45
C ILE A 169 11.37 4.17 5.59
N ILE A 170 11.96 5.34 5.36
CA ILE A 170 13.39 5.60 5.58
C ILE A 170 13.57 6.34 6.90
N ALA A 171 14.66 6.04 7.61
CA ALA A 171 14.93 6.58 8.92
C ALA A 171 16.43 6.90 9.10
N MET A 172 16.71 7.85 9.98
CA MET A 172 18.08 8.08 10.46
C MET A 172 18.59 6.85 11.21
N SER A 173 19.89 6.56 11.14
CA SER A 173 20.50 5.32 11.65
C SER A 173 20.29 5.02 13.13
N ASN A 174 19.92 6.01 13.93
CA ASN A 174 19.58 5.85 15.36
C ASN A 174 18.12 5.45 15.63
N ILE A 175 17.27 5.38 14.60
CA ILE A 175 15.86 4.96 14.69
C ILE A 175 15.76 3.59 14.06
N THR A 176 15.51 2.55 14.87
CA THR A 176 15.61 1.15 14.46
C THR A 176 14.34 0.34 14.74
N SER A 177 13.35 0.95 15.37
CA SER A 177 12.10 0.30 15.74
C SER A 177 10.90 1.27 15.71
N ILE A 178 9.70 0.72 15.80
CA ILE A 178 8.45 1.50 15.91
C ILE A 178 8.44 2.34 17.19
N GLU A 179 9.02 1.85 18.28
CA GLU A 179 9.09 2.53 19.56
C GLU A 179 9.91 3.83 19.48
N ASP A 180 10.93 3.86 18.62
CA ASP A 180 11.77 5.05 18.40
C ASP A 180 10.98 6.18 17.72
N LEU A 181 9.89 5.87 17.02
CA LEU A 181 9.05 6.84 16.32
C LEU A 181 8.34 7.83 17.27
N VAL A 182 8.17 7.46 18.55
CA VAL A 182 7.47 8.32 19.55
C VAL A 182 8.11 9.71 19.68
N SER A 183 9.42 9.79 19.49
CA SER A 183 10.17 11.05 19.59
C SER A 183 10.67 11.58 18.25
N ALA A 184 10.43 10.86 17.16
CA ALA A 184 10.92 11.21 15.84
C ALA A 184 10.01 12.24 15.14
N LYS A 185 10.62 13.05 14.28
CA LYS A 185 9.90 13.93 13.36
C LYS A 185 9.65 13.20 12.05
N ILE A 186 8.43 12.75 11.85
CA ILE A 186 8.04 11.87 10.76
C ILE A 186 7.33 12.67 9.68
N GLY A 187 7.85 12.64 8.46
CA GLY A 187 7.22 13.23 7.27
C GLY A 187 6.45 12.19 6.47
N VAL A 188 5.26 12.57 6.01
CA VAL A 188 4.44 11.75 5.13
C VAL A 188 3.76 12.62 4.07
N PRO A 189 3.58 12.14 2.83
CA PRO A 189 2.70 12.78 1.87
C PRO A 189 1.25 12.65 2.37
N LYS A 190 0.52 13.76 2.43
CA LYS A 190 -0.85 13.78 2.96
C LYS A 190 -1.81 12.93 2.12
N PHE A 191 -2.67 12.17 2.80
CA PHE A 191 -3.74 11.38 2.19
C PHE A 191 -3.26 10.37 1.13
N SER A 192 -2.04 9.90 1.28
CA SER A 192 -1.38 8.96 0.38
C SER A 192 -1.32 7.54 0.97
N GLU A 193 -0.97 6.58 0.11
CA GLU A 193 -0.61 5.22 0.49
C GLU A 193 0.52 5.19 1.52
N ALA A 194 1.53 6.06 1.37
CA ALA A 194 2.64 6.15 2.32
C ALA A 194 2.19 6.64 3.71
N GLN A 195 1.26 7.61 3.80
CA GLN A 195 0.66 7.98 5.08
C GLN A 195 -0.13 6.84 5.69
N SER A 196 -0.98 6.16 4.89
CA SER A 196 -1.79 5.05 5.37
C SER A 196 -0.93 3.90 5.88
N MET A 197 0.20 3.63 5.22
CA MET A 197 1.17 2.63 5.63
C MET A 197 1.76 2.94 7.02
N VAL A 198 2.23 4.17 7.26
CA VAL A 198 2.74 4.60 8.57
C VAL A 198 1.68 4.46 9.65
N VAL A 199 0.46 4.96 9.40
CA VAL A 199 -0.64 4.90 10.36
C VAL A 199 -1.04 3.45 10.65
N TRP A 200 -1.05 2.58 9.62
CA TRP A 200 -1.34 1.16 9.77
C TRP A 200 -0.33 0.47 10.71
N PHE A 201 0.97 0.72 10.54
CA PHE A 201 2.00 0.18 11.43
C PHE A 201 1.86 0.67 12.86
N ILE A 202 1.61 1.98 13.04
CA ILE A 202 1.40 2.57 14.36
C ILE A 202 0.18 1.94 15.05
N ASN A 203 -0.96 1.83 14.35
CA ASN A 203 -2.19 1.25 14.89
C ASN A 203 -2.01 -0.20 15.31
N ASN A 204 -1.25 -0.98 14.53
CA ASN A 204 -1.03 -2.40 14.76
C ASN A 204 0.14 -2.71 15.71
N SER A 205 0.85 -1.72 16.26
CA SER A 205 1.97 -1.90 17.19
C SER A 205 1.53 -2.02 18.65
N ASP A 206 2.47 -2.42 19.53
CA ASP A 206 2.30 -2.46 21.00
C ASP A 206 2.44 -1.08 21.67
N LEU A 207 2.54 0.00 20.90
CA LEU A 207 2.53 1.35 21.46
C LEU A 207 1.22 1.61 22.24
N THR A 208 1.31 2.35 23.32
CA THR A 208 0.13 2.78 24.06
C THR A 208 -0.73 3.73 23.22
N ASP A 209 -2.03 3.84 23.50
CA ASP A 209 -2.93 4.75 22.80
C ASP A 209 -2.44 6.20 22.83
N GLU A 210 -1.81 6.63 23.96
CA GLU A 210 -1.21 7.96 24.10
C GLU A 210 0.00 8.11 23.15
N GLN A 211 0.86 7.10 23.03
CA GLN A 211 2.00 7.11 22.11
C GLN A 211 1.53 7.12 20.66
N LYS A 212 0.58 6.24 20.29
CA LYS A 212 -0.03 6.21 18.95
C LYS A 212 -0.60 7.58 18.57
N SER A 213 -1.44 8.14 19.45
CA SER A 213 -2.04 9.46 19.24
C SER A 213 -0.98 10.56 19.14
N THR A 214 0.10 10.48 19.95
CA THR A 214 1.20 11.46 19.89
C THR A 214 1.90 11.43 18.54
N ILE A 215 2.24 10.25 18.03
CA ILE A 215 2.90 10.12 16.72
C ILE A 215 1.99 10.64 15.62
N ILE A 216 0.74 10.16 15.56
CA ILE A 216 -0.21 10.50 14.50
C ILE A 216 -0.48 12.01 14.45
N ASN A 217 -0.69 12.64 15.61
CA ASN A 217 -0.95 14.08 15.67
C ASN A 217 0.27 14.97 15.34
N ASN A 218 1.47 14.41 15.40
CA ASN A 218 2.73 15.12 15.12
C ASN A 218 3.30 14.79 13.73
N LEU A 219 2.61 14.01 12.89
CA LEU A 219 3.03 13.77 11.52
C LEU A 219 3.19 15.10 10.76
N VAL A 220 4.29 15.26 10.08
CA VAL A 220 4.54 16.38 9.18
C VAL A 220 3.97 16.04 7.82
N LEU A 221 2.84 16.65 7.48
CA LEU A 221 2.16 16.42 6.21
C LEU A 221 2.81 17.27 5.12
N LEU A 222 3.27 16.62 4.05
CA LEU A 222 3.84 17.24 2.85
C LEU A 222 2.90 17.01 1.65
N ASP A 223 3.16 17.71 0.54
CA ASP A 223 2.25 17.64 -0.60
C ASP A 223 2.42 16.34 -1.40
N ASP A 224 3.65 15.81 -1.48
CA ASP A 224 3.97 14.59 -2.23
C ASP A 224 5.17 13.83 -1.63
N ALA A 225 5.43 12.62 -2.13
CA ALA A 225 6.52 11.76 -1.67
C ALA A 225 7.90 12.28 -2.07
N GLU A 226 8.02 13.03 -3.19
CA GLU A 226 9.28 13.66 -3.61
C GLU A 226 9.70 14.72 -2.59
N GLN A 227 8.79 15.62 -2.22
CA GLN A 227 9.06 16.63 -1.18
C GLN A 227 9.38 15.98 0.16
N THR A 228 8.73 14.87 0.49
CA THR A 228 8.99 14.12 1.73
C THR A 228 10.41 13.54 1.75
N GLY A 229 10.84 12.88 0.68
CA GLY A 229 12.21 12.37 0.55
C GLY A 229 13.25 13.50 0.55
N GLN A 230 12.99 14.60 -0.16
CA GLN A 230 13.88 15.77 -0.16
C GLN A 230 14.02 16.41 1.23
N ALA A 231 12.92 16.54 1.98
CA ALA A 231 12.94 17.09 3.33
C ALA A 231 13.75 16.21 4.31
N PHE A 232 13.69 14.88 4.15
CA PHE A 232 14.49 13.93 4.91
C PHE A 232 15.98 14.14 4.66
N PHE A 233 16.43 14.10 3.40
CA PHE A 233 17.83 14.28 3.04
C PHE A 233 18.36 15.71 3.29
N ALA A 234 17.46 16.70 3.40
CA ALA A 234 17.80 18.03 3.87
C ALA A 234 17.97 18.13 5.41
N GLY A 235 17.77 17.02 6.16
CA GLY A 235 17.88 16.98 7.63
C GLY A 235 16.71 17.68 8.35
N SER A 236 15.58 17.83 7.68
CA SER A 236 14.37 18.46 8.26
C SER A 236 13.46 17.43 8.94
N LEU A 237 13.66 16.16 8.69
CA LEU A 237 12.91 15.01 9.21
C LEU A 237 13.87 13.95 9.74
N ASP A 238 13.44 13.20 10.73
CA ASP A 238 14.15 12.03 11.26
C ASP A 238 13.73 10.73 10.56
N VAL A 239 12.49 10.71 10.07
CA VAL A 239 11.85 9.60 9.36
C VAL A 239 11.02 10.15 8.21
N ALA A 240 10.99 9.45 7.09
CA ALA A 240 10.12 9.80 5.96
C ALA A 240 9.48 8.55 5.36
N ALA A 241 8.17 8.58 5.14
CA ALA A 241 7.52 7.62 4.27
C ALA A 241 7.51 8.18 2.85
N THR A 242 8.06 7.42 1.92
CA THR A 242 8.28 7.87 0.54
C THR A 242 8.42 6.66 -0.38
N TRP A 243 8.74 6.91 -1.65
CA TRP A 243 8.96 5.88 -2.64
C TRP A 243 10.36 5.96 -3.28
N GLN A 244 10.64 5.08 -4.26
CA GLN A 244 11.86 5.17 -5.06
C GLN A 244 11.93 6.50 -5.82
N PRO A 245 13.13 7.09 -5.97
CA PRO A 245 14.46 6.51 -5.64
C PRO A 245 14.98 6.79 -4.22
N TYR A 246 14.18 7.42 -3.35
CA TYR A 246 14.63 7.84 -2.01
C TYR A 246 14.96 6.66 -1.09
N LEU A 247 14.29 5.51 -1.26
CA LEU A 247 14.63 4.29 -0.51
C LEU A 247 16.05 3.84 -0.85
N SER A 248 16.38 3.79 -2.13
CA SER A 248 17.73 3.43 -2.59
C SER A 248 18.80 4.42 -2.08
N TYR A 249 18.49 5.71 -2.01
CA TYR A 249 19.42 6.70 -1.46
C TYR A 249 19.65 6.50 0.04
N ALA A 250 18.61 6.12 0.79
CA ALA A 250 18.75 5.83 2.21
C ALA A 250 19.56 4.55 2.46
N GLU A 251 19.42 3.52 1.62
CA GLU A 251 20.21 2.29 1.69
C GLU A 251 21.70 2.53 1.38
N ASP A 252 22.00 3.41 0.43
CA ASP A 252 23.39 3.76 0.06
C ASP A 252 24.05 4.75 1.06
N SER A 253 23.30 5.31 1.99
CA SER A 253 23.79 6.27 3.00
C SER A 253 24.36 5.55 4.23
N THR A 254 25.34 6.16 4.89
CA THR A 254 25.84 5.70 6.19
C THR A 254 25.05 6.22 7.38
N ASP A 255 24.26 7.28 7.17
CA ASP A 255 23.55 8.01 8.22
C ASP A 255 22.05 7.68 8.26
N SER A 256 21.58 6.92 7.28
CA SER A 256 20.19 6.48 7.16
C SER A 256 20.09 5.04 6.68
N HIS A 257 18.88 4.49 6.73
CA HIS A 257 18.55 3.16 6.24
C HIS A 257 17.07 3.06 5.91
N ILE A 258 16.69 2.00 5.22
CA ILE A 258 15.28 1.62 5.08
C ILE A 258 14.85 0.95 6.40
N LEU A 259 13.89 1.56 7.10
CA LEU A 259 13.31 0.96 8.31
C LEU A 259 12.43 -0.24 7.93
N PHE A 260 11.58 -0.07 6.91
CA PHE A 260 10.92 -1.15 6.18
C PHE A 260 10.44 -0.66 4.80
N ASP A 261 10.18 -1.60 3.89
CA ASP A 261 9.63 -1.37 2.57
C ASP A 261 8.51 -2.37 2.24
N THR A 262 7.87 -2.23 1.09
CA THR A 262 6.74 -3.07 0.68
C THR A 262 7.13 -4.46 0.19
N THR A 263 8.41 -4.85 0.18
CA THR A 263 8.82 -6.22 -0.18
C THR A 263 8.29 -7.30 0.77
N PHE A 264 7.80 -6.91 1.94
CA PHE A 264 7.26 -7.80 2.96
C PHE A 264 5.76 -8.03 2.84
N SER A 265 5.10 -7.30 1.92
CA SER A 265 3.66 -7.41 1.73
C SER A 265 3.26 -7.08 0.30
N ASN A 266 2.67 -8.04 -0.38
CA ASN A 266 2.03 -7.82 -1.67
C ASN A 266 0.59 -7.32 -1.54
N LYS A 267 0.18 -6.85 -0.36
CA LYS A 267 -1.21 -6.46 -0.04
C LYS A 267 -1.33 -5.10 0.61
N LEU A 268 -0.21 -4.54 1.06
CA LEU A 268 -0.22 -3.27 1.78
C LEU A 268 -0.56 -2.10 0.86
N ILE A 269 -0.08 -2.14 -0.39
CA ILE A 269 -0.38 -1.15 -1.43
C ILE A 269 -0.70 -1.90 -2.72
N LEU A 270 -1.98 -1.94 -3.07
CA LEU A 270 -2.52 -2.55 -4.28
C LEU A 270 -3.02 -1.47 -5.23
N ASP A 271 -2.57 -1.51 -6.48
CA ASP A 271 -2.96 -0.58 -7.53
C ASP A 271 -4.00 -1.20 -8.45
N GLY A 272 -5.11 -0.51 -8.62
CA GLY A 272 -6.19 -0.98 -9.47
C GLY A 272 -6.89 0.15 -10.22
N ILE A 273 -7.81 -0.22 -11.08
CA ILE A 273 -8.58 0.73 -11.88
C ILE A 273 -9.98 0.85 -11.31
N VAL A 274 -10.30 2.05 -10.86
CA VAL A 274 -11.64 2.44 -10.41
C VAL A 274 -12.41 2.98 -11.61
N PHE A 275 -13.54 2.35 -11.94
CA PHE A 275 -14.50 2.85 -12.91
C PHE A 275 -15.69 3.50 -12.21
N ARG A 276 -16.31 4.47 -12.84
CA ARG A 276 -17.66 4.89 -12.50
C ARG A 276 -18.61 3.72 -12.74
N SER A 277 -19.48 3.42 -11.77
CA SER A 277 -20.43 2.30 -11.93
C SER A 277 -21.40 2.51 -13.08
N ASP A 278 -21.85 3.76 -13.32
CA ASP A 278 -22.76 4.07 -14.43
C ASP A 278 -22.10 3.83 -15.81
N PHE A 279 -20.78 4.04 -15.94
CA PHE A 279 -20.03 3.71 -17.15
C PHE A 279 -19.86 2.20 -17.31
N ALA A 280 -19.44 1.51 -16.24
CA ALA A 280 -19.19 0.07 -16.28
C ALA A 280 -20.47 -0.74 -16.55
N GLU A 281 -21.61 -0.33 -15.97
CA GLU A 281 -22.92 -0.93 -16.22
C GLU A 281 -23.44 -0.68 -17.64
N ALA A 282 -23.16 0.50 -18.19
CA ALA A 282 -23.56 0.84 -19.56
C ALA A 282 -22.69 0.14 -20.63
N HIS A 283 -21.42 -0.17 -20.31
CA HIS A 283 -20.42 -0.67 -21.25
C HIS A 283 -19.61 -1.87 -20.69
N PRO A 284 -20.26 -2.92 -20.19
CA PRO A 284 -19.57 -4.03 -19.51
C PRO A 284 -18.58 -4.77 -20.42
N ASP A 285 -18.87 -4.88 -21.70
CA ASP A 285 -17.99 -5.48 -22.69
C ASP A 285 -16.73 -4.65 -22.95
N VAL A 286 -16.82 -3.32 -22.89
CA VAL A 286 -15.67 -2.43 -23.02
C VAL A 286 -14.76 -2.56 -21.79
N VAL A 287 -15.33 -2.65 -20.60
CA VAL A 287 -14.55 -2.87 -19.36
C VAL A 287 -13.87 -4.25 -19.37
N SER A 288 -14.59 -5.32 -19.77
CA SER A 288 -13.99 -6.66 -19.89
C SER A 288 -12.85 -6.71 -20.90
N LYS A 289 -13.00 -6.05 -22.06
CA LYS A 289 -11.93 -5.95 -23.08
C LYS A 289 -10.73 -5.13 -22.59
N PHE A 290 -10.97 -4.08 -21.82
CA PHE A 290 -9.89 -3.31 -21.20
C PHE A 290 -9.07 -4.18 -20.24
N ILE A 291 -9.72 -4.98 -19.41
CA ILE A 291 -9.07 -5.93 -18.50
C ILE A 291 -8.32 -7.02 -19.28
N ASP A 292 -8.94 -7.55 -20.33
CA ASP A 292 -8.32 -8.54 -21.22
C ASP A 292 -7.04 -7.99 -21.87
N GLY A 293 -7.08 -6.75 -22.33
CA GLY A 293 -5.92 -6.07 -22.91
C GLY A 293 -4.76 -5.89 -21.94
N ILE A 294 -5.04 -5.64 -20.65
CA ILE A 294 -4.01 -5.61 -19.61
C ILE A 294 -3.35 -6.99 -19.46
N PHE A 295 -4.14 -8.07 -19.41
CA PHE A 295 -3.59 -9.41 -19.26
C PHE A 295 -2.80 -9.86 -20.49
N ILE A 296 -3.20 -9.49 -21.70
CA ILE A 296 -2.41 -9.72 -22.92
C ILE A 296 -1.09 -8.96 -22.84
N ALA A 297 -1.13 -7.68 -22.45
CA ALA A 297 0.06 -6.86 -22.35
C ALA A 297 1.09 -7.41 -21.35
N LEU A 298 0.64 -8.01 -20.25
CA LEU A 298 1.50 -8.64 -19.25
C LEU A 298 2.34 -9.80 -19.80
N GLU A 299 1.91 -10.45 -20.90
CA GLU A 299 2.67 -11.51 -21.54
C GLU A 299 3.81 -10.99 -22.45
N GLU A 300 3.76 -9.73 -22.86
CA GLU A 300 4.60 -9.17 -23.92
C GLU A 300 5.53 -8.04 -23.47
N TYR A 301 5.08 -7.16 -22.55
CA TYR A 301 5.73 -5.88 -22.27
C TYR A 301 7.13 -5.98 -21.66
N GLU A 302 7.43 -7.02 -20.88
CA GLU A 302 8.71 -7.16 -20.17
C GLU A 302 9.93 -7.23 -21.11
N SER A 303 9.74 -7.68 -22.35
CA SER A 303 10.82 -7.81 -23.33
C SER A 303 11.00 -6.58 -24.22
N ASP A 304 10.08 -5.62 -24.19
CA ASP A 304 10.09 -4.44 -25.08
C ASP A 304 10.49 -3.14 -24.34
N PHE A 305 11.79 -2.96 -24.15
CA PHE A 305 12.33 -1.75 -23.54
C PHE A 305 12.25 -0.52 -24.46
N ASP A 306 12.26 -0.70 -25.78
CA ASP A 306 12.26 0.42 -26.72
C ASP A 306 10.90 1.09 -26.78
N THR A 307 9.82 0.30 -26.84
CA THR A 307 8.46 0.85 -26.78
C THR A 307 8.25 1.61 -25.48
N ILE A 308 8.62 1.04 -24.35
CA ILE A 308 8.45 1.69 -23.05
C ILE A 308 9.23 3.00 -22.92
N ARG A 309 10.47 3.07 -23.39
CA ARG A 309 11.21 4.36 -23.43
C ARG A 309 10.52 5.44 -24.23
N ASN A 310 9.79 5.05 -25.27
CA ASN A 310 9.11 6.00 -26.14
C ASN A 310 7.76 6.47 -25.60
N ILE A 311 7.07 5.64 -24.80
CA ILE A 311 5.72 5.97 -24.32
C ILE A 311 5.70 6.49 -22.88
N MET A 312 6.69 6.13 -22.03
CA MET A 312 6.78 6.60 -20.66
C MET A 312 7.98 7.56 -20.50
N PRO A 313 7.74 8.89 -20.36
CA PRO A 313 8.81 9.89 -20.29
C PRO A 313 9.83 9.64 -19.17
N MET A 314 9.42 9.02 -18.07
CA MET A 314 10.31 8.69 -16.95
C MET A 314 11.45 7.75 -17.34
N PHE A 315 11.29 6.93 -18.38
CA PHE A 315 12.31 5.99 -18.86
C PHE A 315 13.19 6.55 -20.00
N ALA A 316 12.92 7.77 -20.45
CA ALA A 316 13.70 8.38 -21.52
C ALA A 316 15.19 8.45 -21.13
N GLY A 317 16.02 7.76 -21.90
CA GLY A 317 17.49 7.73 -21.69
C GLY A 317 17.99 6.73 -20.64
N MET A 318 17.11 5.94 -20.02
CA MET A 318 17.52 4.83 -19.14
C MET A 318 18.02 3.64 -19.94
N SER A 319 18.94 2.87 -19.36
CA SER A 319 19.38 1.58 -19.91
C SER A 319 18.32 0.50 -19.69
N ASP A 320 18.42 -0.62 -20.42
CA ASP A 320 17.53 -1.78 -20.22
C ASP A 320 17.64 -2.32 -18.79
N GLU A 321 18.88 -2.32 -18.23
CA GLU A 321 19.13 -2.78 -16.88
C GLU A 321 18.47 -1.87 -15.82
N ASP A 322 18.50 -0.55 -16.04
CA ASP A 322 17.86 0.39 -15.11
C ASP A 322 16.33 0.31 -15.18
N ILE A 323 15.75 0.15 -16.38
CA ILE A 323 14.28 -0.06 -16.55
C ILE A 323 13.87 -1.39 -15.89
N ALA A 324 14.62 -2.47 -16.14
CA ALA A 324 14.33 -3.76 -15.53
C ALA A 324 14.41 -3.72 -13.99
N ALA A 325 15.34 -2.93 -13.44
CA ALA A 325 15.43 -2.72 -11.99
C ALA A 325 14.22 -1.96 -11.44
N THR A 326 13.78 -0.90 -12.15
CA THR A 326 12.59 -0.12 -11.74
C THR A 326 11.30 -0.96 -11.80
N ARG A 327 11.16 -1.83 -12.81
CA ARG A 327 10.03 -2.76 -12.91
C ARG A 327 9.91 -3.71 -11.70
N MET A 328 11.03 -4.01 -11.02
CA MET A 328 11.00 -4.85 -9.81
C MET A 328 10.33 -4.17 -8.62
N ASP A 329 10.15 -2.87 -8.66
CA ASP A 329 9.46 -2.12 -7.61
C ASP A 329 7.94 -2.32 -7.63
N ALA A 330 7.41 -2.95 -8.69
CA ALA A 330 5.99 -3.29 -8.85
C ALA A 330 5.80 -4.76 -9.18
N GLY A 331 5.06 -5.47 -8.35
CA GLY A 331 4.64 -6.85 -8.61
C GLY A 331 3.38 -6.89 -9.45
N MET A 332 3.46 -7.38 -10.69
CA MET A 332 2.31 -7.40 -11.61
C MET A 332 1.28 -8.46 -11.23
N MET A 333 0.01 -8.16 -11.47
CA MET A 333 -1.12 -9.01 -11.11
C MET A 333 -1.80 -9.59 -12.36
N ASP A 334 -1.55 -10.86 -12.62
CA ASP A 334 -2.21 -11.62 -13.68
C ASP A 334 -3.68 -11.94 -13.36
N TYR A 335 -4.34 -12.63 -14.30
CA TYR A 335 -5.73 -13.08 -14.16
C TYR A 335 -6.01 -13.78 -12.82
N ALA A 336 -5.17 -14.70 -12.43
CA ALA A 336 -5.46 -15.54 -11.29
C ALA A 336 -5.07 -14.89 -9.95
N ALA A 337 -4.07 -14.02 -9.94
CA ALA A 337 -3.81 -13.12 -8.83
C ALA A 337 -5.03 -12.22 -8.59
N ASN A 338 -5.62 -11.68 -9.67
CA ASN A 338 -6.83 -10.86 -9.60
C ASN A 338 -8.02 -11.62 -9.01
N VAL A 339 -8.34 -12.82 -9.54
CA VAL A 339 -9.46 -13.64 -9.03
C VAL A 339 -9.30 -13.88 -7.52
N LYS A 340 -8.10 -14.31 -7.10
CA LYS A 340 -7.82 -14.58 -5.68
C LYS A 340 -7.95 -13.33 -4.81
N THR A 341 -7.35 -12.23 -5.25
CA THR A 341 -7.30 -10.99 -4.46
C THR A 341 -8.67 -10.34 -4.32
N LEU A 342 -9.41 -10.24 -5.43
CA LEU A 342 -10.77 -9.68 -5.43
C LEU A 342 -11.72 -10.48 -4.54
N GLU A 343 -11.62 -11.82 -4.55
CA GLU A 343 -12.54 -12.68 -3.78
C GLU A 343 -12.21 -12.76 -2.29
N ASN A 344 -10.91 -12.76 -1.93
CA ASN A 344 -10.50 -13.15 -0.59
C ASN A 344 -9.81 -12.03 0.20
N ASP A 345 -9.00 -11.21 -0.47
CA ASP A 345 -8.12 -10.27 0.22
C ASP A 345 -8.71 -8.84 0.30
N CYS A 346 -9.32 -8.38 -0.78
CA CYS A 346 -9.79 -6.98 -0.90
C CYS A 346 -10.76 -6.50 0.18
N PRO A 347 -11.78 -7.27 0.58
CA PRO A 347 -12.69 -6.81 1.63
C PRO A 347 -11.98 -6.58 2.97
N ILE A 348 -10.99 -7.41 3.30
CA ILE A 348 -10.20 -7.31 4.53
C ILE A 348 -9.30 -6.07 4.45
N ILE A 349 -8.54 -5.93 3.37
CA ILE A 349 -7.63 -4.79 3.17
C ILE A 349 -8.40 -3.47 3.16
N TYR A 350 -9.56 -3.43 2.50
CA TYR A 350 -10.41 -2.24 2.46
C TYR A 350 -10.90 -1.85 3.86
N SER A 351 -11.31 -2.83 4.67
CA SER A 351 -11.72 -2.61 6.06
C SER A 351 -10.57 -2.04 6.89
N ASP A 352 -9.38 -2.61 6.79
CA ASP A 352 -8.18 -2.13 7.47
C ASP A 352 -7.83 -0.70 7.08
N MET A 353 -7.93 -0.38 5.80
CA MET A 353 -7.67 0.98 5.33
C MET A 353 -8.73 1.96 5.81
N CYS A 354 -9.99 1.54 5.93
CA CYS A 354 -11.03 2.35 6.57
C CYS A 354 -10.67 2.63 8.05
N ASP A 355 -10.20 1.63 8.79
CA ASP A 355 -9.75 1.81 10.17
C ASP A 355 -8.58 2.80 10.28
N VAL A 356 -7.64 2.72 9.34
CA VAL A 356 -6.51 3.67 9.23
C VAL A 356 -7.01 5.10 9.09
N TRP A 357 -7.87 5.37 8.12
CA TRP A 357 -8.36 6.73 7.84
C TRP A 357 -9.25 7.27 8.95
N GLU A 358 -10.14 6.45 9.51
CA GLU A 358 -10.96 6.85 10.66
C GLU A 358 -10.12 7.16 11.90
N SER A 359 -9.02 6.44 12.12
CA SER A 359 -8.12 6.68 13.26
C SER A 359 -7.48 8.06 13.25
N ILE A 360 -7.36 8.67 12.08
CA ILE A 360 -6.84 10.04 11.92
C ILE A 360 -7.95 11.08 11.71
N GLY A 361 -9.22 10.68 11.83
CA GLY A 361 -10.38 11.57 11.81
C GLY A 361 -11.01 11.79 10.43
N GLU A 362 -10.62 11.01 9.42
CA GLU A 362 -11.19 11.09 8.08
C GLU A 362 -12.52 10.33 7.99
N THR A 363 -13.36 10.72 7.05
CA THR A 363 -14.65 10.08 6.80
C THR A 363 -14.55 9.14 5.61
N VAL A 364 -14.89 7.88 5.80
CA VAL A 364 -14.89 6.84 4.77
C VAL A 364 -16.28 6.20 4.61
N ASN A 365 -16.51 5.56 3.48
CA ASN A 365 -17.72 4.79 3.22
C ASN A 365 -17.42 3.29 3.30
N ARG A 366 -17.54 2.67 4.47
CA ARG A 366 -17.29 1.23 4.67
C ARG A 366 -18.19 0.33 3.83
N SER A 367 -19.45 0.76 3.58
CA SER A 367 -20.38 -0.04 2.80
C SER A 367 -20.02 -0.13 1.31
N LEU A 368 -19.11 0.72 0.82
CA LEU A 368 -18.63 0.62 -0.56
C LEU A 368 -17.97 -0.75 -0.83
N SER A 369 -17.38 -1.41 0.18
CA SER A 369 -16.78 -2.75 0.03
C SER A 369 -17.76 -3.80 -0.50
N GLU A 370 -19.07 -3.64 -0.30
CA GLU A 370 -20.09 -4.58 -0.76
C GLU A 370 -20.27 -4.57 -2.29
N THR A 371 -19.91 -3.47 -2.95
CA THR A 371 -20.11 -3.27 -4.40
C THR A 371 -18.84 -2.94 -5.17
N LEU A 372 -17.76 -2.55 -4.47
CA LEU A 372 -16.52 -2.09 -5.10
C LEU A 372 -15.82 -3.21 -5.89
N PHE A 373 -15.81 -4.43 -5.36
CA PHE A 373 -15.03 -5.56 -5.90
C PHE A 373 -15.90 -6.47 -6.76
N ASP A 374 -16.23 -6.04 -7.96
CA ASP A 374 -17.00 -6.86 -8.89
C ASP A 374 -16.08 -7.83 -9.65
N THR A 375 -16.11 -9.10 -9.24
CA THR A 375 -15.32 -10.17 -9.84
C THR A 375 -15.87 -10.66 -11.18
N SER A 376 -17.07 -10.26 -11.59
CA SER A 376 -17.72 -10.77 -12.81
C SER A 376 -16.89 -10.45 -14.05
N TYR A 377 -16.36 -9.25 -14.17
CA TYR A 377 -15.55 -8.81 -15.30
C TYR A 377 -14.29 -9.67 -15.53
N VAL A 378 -13.59 -10.03 -14.45
CA VAL A 378 -12.42 -10.92 -14.54
C VAL A 378 -12.87 -12.36 -14.81
N LYS A 379 -13.93 -12.85 -14.14
CA LYS A 379 -14.43 -14.21 -14.32
C LYS A 379 -14.98 -14.48 -15.71
N ASP A 380 -15.53 -13.48 -16.38
CA ASP A 380 -16.00 -13.60 -17.77
C ASP A 380 -14.84 -13.94 -18.73
N LEU A 381 -13.59 -13.70 -18.32
CA LEU A 381 -12.38 -14.07 -19.06
C LEU A 381 -11.87 -15.49 -18.73
N SER A 382 -12.59 -16.26 -17.89
CA SER A 382 -12.16 -17.57 -17.41
C SER A 382 -11.89 -18.58 -18.52
N ASP A 383 -12.67 -18.57 -19.59
CA ASP A 383 -12.48 -19.48 -20.73
C ASP A 383 -11.11 -19.27 -21.42
N LYS A 384 -10.60 -18.04 -21.39
CA LYS A 384 -9.31 -17.68 -21.96
C LYS A 384 -8.14 -17.98 -21.03
N TYR A 385 -8.30 -17.71 -19.72
CA TYR A 385 -7.21 -17.74 -18.75
C TYR A 385 -7.28 -18.89 -17.73
N SER A 386 -8.32 -19.72 -17.70
CA SER A 386 -8.49 -20.80 -16.72
C SER A 386 -7.39 -21.88 -16.78
N SER A 387 -6.67 -21.98 -17.90
CA SER A 387 -5.53 -22.89 -18.05
C SER A 387 -4.19 -22.25 -17.64
N VAL A 388 -4.16 -20.96 -17.36
CA VAL A 388 -2.99 -20.27 -16.85
C VAL A 388 -2.77 -20.74 -15.41
N THR A 389 -1.74 -21.57 -15.24
CA THR A 389 -1.33 -21.99 -13.90
C THR A 389 -0.65 -20.80 -13.25
N VAL A 390 -1.35 -20.17 -12.31
CA VAL A 390 -0.71 -19.19 -11.45
C VAL A 390 0.47 -19.86 -10.79
N PRO A 391 1.66 -19.26 -10.82
CA PRO A 391 2.69 -19.65 -9.88
C PRO A 391 2.06 -19.58 -8.49
N ALA A 392 2.12 -20.67 -7.74
CA ALA A 392 1.71 -20.64 -6.34
C ALA A 392 2.34 -19.39 -5.72
N PRO A 393 1.65 -18.68 -4.80
CA PRO A 393 2.25 -17.55 -4.10
C PRO A 393 3.64 -17.99 -3.71
N LYS A 394 4.66 -17.15 -3.95
CA LYS A 394 6.04 -17.48 -3.55
C LYS A 394 5.95 -17.89 -2.09
N VAL A 395 5.90 -19.22 -1.87
CA VAL A 395 6.10 -19.77 -0.54
C VAL A 395 7.50 -19.29 -0.21
N VAL A 396 7.61 -18.40 0.74
CA VAL A 396 8.92 -17.98 1.25
C VAL A 396 9.48 -19.27 1.87
N GLU A 397 10.28 -20.02 1.09
CA GLU A 397 10.99 -21.18 1.60
C GLU A 397 12.03 -20.68 2.59
N ILE A 398 11.62 -20.58 3.85
CA ILE A 398 12.49 -20.17 4.93
C ILE A 398 13.39 -21.37 5.27
N THR A 399 14.66 -21.25 4.93
CA THR A 399 15.68 -22.25 5.28
C THR A 399 15.89 -22.30 6.81
N GLU A 400 16.44 -23.39 7.34
CA GLU A 400 16.79 -23.49 8.77
C GLU A 400 17.84 -22.44 9.18
N GLU A 401 18.70 -21.99 8.24
CA GLU A 401 19.65 -20.91 8.48
C GLU A 401 18.91 -19.58 8.67
N GLN A 402 18.00 -19.24 7.79
CA GLN A 402 17.15 -18.05 7.89
C GLN A 402 16.26 -18.07 9.14
N ARG A 403 15.76 -19.25 9.55
CA ARG A 403 15.02 -19.40 10.82
C ARG A 403 15.89 -19.06 12.03
N THR A 404 17.16 -19.47 12.00
CA THR A 404 18.10 -19.20 13.08
C THR A 404 18.48 -17.71 13.09
N GLU A 405 18.75 -17.14 11.94
CA GLU A 405 19.02 -15.71 11.78
C GLU A 405 17.85 -14.84 12.20
N ALA A 406 16.62 -15.24 11.87
CA ALA A 406 15.41 -14.51 12.23
C ALA A 406 15.23 -14.33 13.74
N LEU A 407 15.81 -15.23 14.59
CA LEU A 407 15.75 -15.07 16.05
C LEU A 407 16.48 -13.80 16.52
N ASP A 408 17.54 -13.41 15.82
CA ASP A 408 18.42 -12.29 16.17
C ASP A 408 18.08 -11.00 15.40
N ILE A 409 17.24 -11.08 14.34
CA ILE A 409 16.82 -9.91 13.56
C ILE A 409 15.82 -9.08 14.37
N PRO A 410 15.93 -7.75 14.42
CA PRO A 410 14.93 -6.88 15.00
C PRO A 410 13.53 -7.12 14.41
N SER A 411 12.50 -7.01 15.24
CA SER A 411 11.13 -7.10 14.75
C SER A 411 10.75 -5.85 14.00
N MET A 412 10.12 -6.01 12.83
CA MET A 412 9.50 -4.92 12.10
C MET A 412 8.22 -4.42 12.82
N LEU A 413 7.45 -5.36 13.33
CA LEU A 413 6.24 -5.12 14.09
C LEU A 413 6.15 -6.13 15.24
N THR A 414 5.94 -5.63 16.45
CA THR A 414 5.68 -6.45 17.64
C THR A 414 4.27 -6.19 18.12
N LYS A 415 3.54 -7.26 18.39
CA LYS A 415 2.23 -7.18 19.02
C LYS A 415 2.09 -8.31 20.05
N SER A 416 1.70 -7.94 21.26
CA SER A 416 1.55 -8.86 22.39
C SER A 416 0.10 -9.06 22.75
N CYS A 417 -0.26 -10.26 23.16
CA CYS A 417 -1.60 -10.54 23.66
C CYS A 417 -1.57 -11.46 24.89
N THR A 418 -2.59 -11.31 25.71
CA THR A 418 -2.85 -12.23 26.81
C THR A 418 -3.94 -13.19 26.40
N ILE A 419 -3.59 -14.48 26.29
CA ILE A 419 -4.52 -15.56 25.99
C ILE A 419 -4.62 -16.45 27.23
N GLU A 420 -5.85 -16.69 27.68
CA GLU A 420 -6.07 -17.56 28.82
C GLU A 420 -6.04 -19.04 28.44
N PHE A 421 -5.24 -19.80 29.18
CA PHE A 421 -5.15 -21.25 29.07
C PHE A 421 -5.64 -21.93 30.36
N HIS A 422 -6.23 -23.10 30.23
CA HIS A 422 -6.50 -23.92 31.40
C HIS A 422 -5.20 -24.16 32.21
N PRO A 423 -5.26 -24.16 33.55
CA PRO A 423 -4.08 -24.35 34.39
C PRO A 423 -3.25 -25.57 33.96
N ASP A 424 -1.93 -25.40 33.89
CA ASP A 424 -0.95 -26.43 33.54
C ASP A 424 -1.17 -27.13 32.19
N THR A 425 -1.93 -26.50 31.30
CA THR A 425 -2.19 -27.01 29.94
C THR A 425 -1.88 -25.96 28.86
N ALA A 426 -1.87 -26.42 27.61
CA ALA A 426 -1.81 -25.58 26.42
C ALA A 426 -3.17 -25.55 25.68
N LYS A 427 -4.28 -25.74 26.38
CA LYS A 427 -5.63 -25.61 25.82
C LYS A 427 -6.19 -24.25 26.22
N PHE A 428 -6.73 -23.51 25.25
CA PHE A 428 -7.43 -22.26 25.54
C PHE A 428 -8.53 -22.47 26.56
N GLN A 429 -8.68 -21.54 27.49
CA GLN A 429 -9.72 -21.59 28.53
C GLN A 429 -11.10 -21.31 27.87
N ASP A 430 -11.17 -20.34 27.00
CA ASP A 430 -12.31 -20.08 26.12
C ASP A 430 -11.82 -19.96 24.67
N ASN A 431 -12.37 -20.79 23.78
CA ASN A 431 -11.97 -20.79 22.37
C ASN A 431 -12.50 -19.59 21.62
N ALA A 432 -13.67 -19.05 21.98
CA ALA A 432 -14.25 -17.90 21.30
C ALA A 432 -13.51 -16.61 21.68
N GLU A 433 -13.13 -16.46 22.95
CA GLU A 433 -12.32 -15.33 23.40
C GLU A 433 -10.92 -15.38 22.79
N ALA A 434 -10.27 -16.55 22.77
CA ALA A 434 -8.98 -16.71 22.12
C ALA A 434 -9.04 -16.43 20.62
N ALA A 435 -10.11 -16.86 19.94
CA ALA A 435 -10.34 -16.57 18.52
C ALA A 435 -10.48 -15.06 18.30
N ALA A 436 -11.32 -14.36 19.05
CA ALA A 436 -11.50 -12.93 18.92
C ALA A 436 -10.20 -12.12 19.04
N ILE A 437 -9.28 -12.58 19.92
CA ILE A 437 -7.96 -11.97 20.06
C ILE A 437 -7.06 -12.35 18.87
N LEU A 438 -7.00 -13.62 18.50
CA LEU A 438 -6.04 -14.12 17.51
C LEU A 438 -6.42 -13.78 16.06
N ASP A 439 -7.70 -13.54 15.76
CA ASP A 439 -8.15 -13.18 14.42
C ASP A 439 -7.49 -11.89 13.94
N GLU A 440 -7.35 -10.88 14.81
CA GLU A 440 -6.63 -9.65 14.50
C GLU A 440 -5.17 -9.91 14.09
N PHE A 441 -4.48 -10.80 14.79
CA PHE A 441 -3.09 -11.17 14.46
C PHE A 441 -2.99 -11.99 13.17
N VAL A 442 -4.00 -12.80 12.88
CA VAL A 442 -4.09 -13.56 11.62
C VAL A 442 -4.29 -12.60 10.45
N GLU A 443 -5.08 -11.55 10.60
CA GLU A 443 -5.27 -10.51 9.57
C GLU A 443 -3.96 -9.76 9.30
N ILE A 444 -3.25 -9.32 10.33
CA ILE A 444 -1.91 -8.74 10.19
C ILE A 444 -0.97 -9.70 9.45
N ALA A 445 -0.97 -10.99 9.83
CA ALA A 445 -0.13 -12.01 9.22
C ALA A 445 -0.47 -12.27 7.74
N LYS A 446 -1.72 -12.07 7.34
CA LYS A 446 -2.17 -12.16 5.94
C LYS A 446 -1.74 -10.94 5.12
N ILE A 447 -1.73 -9.76 5.73
CA ILE A 447 -1.25 -8.53 5.08
C ILE A 447 0.26 -8.57 4.93
N LEU A 448 0.99 -8.90 6.01
CA LEU A 448 2.45 -9.02 6.00
C LEU A 448 2.91 -10.41 5.53
N ASP A 449 2.44 -10.85 4.38
CA ASP A 449 2.60 -12.23 3.91
C ASP A 449 4.05 -12.63 3.54
N GLY A 450 4.94 -11.68 3.33
CA GLY A 450 6.39 -11.89 3.13
C GLY A 450 7.22 -12.01 4.41
N THR A 451 6.61 -11.91 5.62
CA THR A 451 7.35 -11.93 6.89
C THR A 451 7.44 -13.32 7.53
N ILE A 452 8.47 -13.51 8.39
CA ILE A 452 8.50 -14.59 9.37
C ILE A 452 7.71 -14.14 10.60
N ILE A 453 6.96 -15.06 11.17
CA ILE A 453 6.16 -14.86 12.38
C ILE A 453 6.82 -15.63 13.52
N GLN A 454 7.40 -14.93 14.49
CA GLN A 454 7.93 -15.54 15.69
C GLN A 454 6.89 -15.44 16.80
N ILE A 455 6.43 -16.59 17.31
CA ILE A 455 5.45 -16.67 18.39
C ILE A 455 6.17 -17.11 19.66
N GLU A 456 6.19 -16.25 20.68
CA GLU A 456 6.84 -16.49 21.96
C GLU A 456 5.81 -16.72 23.07
N GLY A 457 5.90 -17.88 23.73
CA GLY A 457 5.09 -18.18 24.91
C GLY A 457 5.81 -17.79 26.19
N ASN A 458 5.15 -17.01 27.04
CA ASN A 458 5.69 -16.57 28.34
C ASN A 458 4.82 -17.07 29.51
N LEU A 459 5.46 -17.36 30.62
CA LEU A 459 4.82 -17.82 31.85
C LEU A 459 5.13 -16.87 33.00
N ASN A 460 4.26 -16.87 33.99
CA ASN A 460 4.51 -16.13 35.21
C ASN A 460 5.55 -16.84 36.10
N TYR A 461 6.12 -16.11 37.06
CA TYR A 461 7.05 -16.63 38.05
C TYR A 461 6.38 -17.66 38.97
N ASN A 462 7.09 -18.73 39.24
CA ASN A 462 6.64 -19.81 40.12
C ASN A 462 7.67 -20.17 41.22
N GLY A 463 8.54 -19.23 41.59
CA GLY A 463 9.58 -19.42 42.61
C GLY A 463 10.98 -19.68 42.03
N LYS A 464 11.12 -19.92 40.74
CA LYS A 464 12.40 -20.12 40.06
C LYS A 464 12.34 -19.58 38.64
N ILE A 465 13.40 -18.86 38.20
CA ILE A 465 13.56 -18.39 36.82
C ILE A 465 14.11 -19.52 35.96
N TYR A 466 13.49 -19.74 34.80
CA TYR A 466 13.94 -20.69 33.78
C TYR A 466 13.48 -20.25 32.40
N SER A 467 14.24 -20.64 31.38
CA SER A 467 13.92 -20.47 29.97
C SER A 467 13.69 -21.83 29.31
N GLY A 468 13.02 -21.85 28.17
CA GLY A 468 12.85 -23.06 27.37
C GLY A 468 11.88 -24.08 27.99
N ASP A 469 10.85 -23.62 28.70
CA ASP A 469 9.86 -24.52 29.31
C ASP A 469 8.93 -25.15 28.29
N SER A 470 8.68 -26.46 28.48
CA SER A 470 7.81 -27.23 27.59
C SER A 470 6.36 -26.74 27.57
N LEU A 471 5.87 -26.12 28.66
CA LEU A 471 4.51 -25.58 28.69
C LEU A 471 4.39 -24.29 27.88
N SER A 472 5.34 -23.37 28.03
CA SER A 472 5.38 -22.13 27.24
C SER A 472 5.50 -22.42 25.74
N THR A 473 6.38 -23.37 25.36
CA THR A 473 6.49 -23.85 23.98
C THR A 473 5.18 -24.43 23.46
N LYS A 474 4.52 -25.32 24.24
CA LYS A 474 3.24 -25.92 23.84
C LYS A 474 2.11 -24.90 23.70
N ARG A 475 2.10 -23.81 24.47
CA ARG A 475 1.14 -22.72 24.34
C ARG A 475 1.36 -21.94 23.04
N ALA A 476 2.61 -21.58 22.76
CA ALA A 476 2.97 -20.96 21.49
C ALA A 476 2.66 -21.87 20.28
N GLU A 477 2.86 -23.19 20.40
CA GLU A 477 2.45 -24.17 19.39
C GLU A 477 0.92 -24.22 19.20
N THR A 478 0.14 -23.98 20.24
CA THR A 478 -1.33 -23.91 20.11
C THR A 478 -1.74 -22.66 19.33
N VAL A 479 -1.09 -21.53 19.56
CA VAL A 479 -1.29 -20.30 18.78
C VAL A 479 -0.85 -20.53 17.33
N LYS A 480 0.32 -21.14 17.07
CA LYS A 480 0.74 -21.52 15.71
C LYS A 480 -0.32 -22.35 14.99
N LYS A 481 -0.90 -23.35 15.66
CA LYS A 481 -1.96 -24.18 15.06
C LYS A 481 -3.19 -23.36 14.68
N TYR A 482 -3.53 -22.35 15.47
CA TYR A 482 -4.61 -21.44 15.16
C TYR A 482 -4.30 -20.65 13.88
N PHE A 483 -3.11 -20.07 13.75
CA PHE A 483 -2.65 -19.36 12.55
C PHE A 483 -2.72 -20.24 11.31
N VAL A 484 -2.19 -21.45 11.40
CA VAL A 484 -2.19 -22.41 10.27
C VAL A 484 -3.62 -22.81 9.88
N ALA A 485 -4.51 -23.03 10.86
CA ALA A 485 -5.91 -23.34 10.59
C ALA A 485 -6.67 -22.19 9.88
N ASN A 486 -6.18 -20.95 10.03
CA ASN A 486 -6.72 -19.75 9.41
C ASN A 486 -5.94 -19.29 8.15
N GLY A 487 -5.13 -20.20 7.57
CA GLY A 487 -4.52 -20.02 6.25
C GLY A 487 -3.10 -19.46 6.24
N ILE A 488 -2.46 -19.29 7.41
CA ILE A 488 -1.05 -18.87 7.46
C ILE A 488 -0.14 -20.07 7.24
N ASP A 489 0.85 -19.93 6.34
CA ASP A 489 1.81 -21.00 6.06
C ASP A 489 2.63 -21.35 7.32
N ALA A 490 2.61 -22.63 7.68
CA ALA A 490 3.36 -23.15 8.82
C ALA A 490 4.87 -22.89 8.74
N ASN A 491 5.41 -22.78 7.53
CA ASN A 491 6.83 -22.51 7.27
C ASN A 491 7.25 -21.09 7.67
N ARG A 492 6.32 -20.14 7.67
CA ARG A 492 6.56 -18.79 8.15
C ARG A 492 6.64 -18.66 9.67
N ILE A 493 6.25 -19.71 10.44
CA ILE A 493 6.03 -19.57 11.88
C ILE A 493 7.13 -20.26 12.67
N ILE A 494 7.85 -19.48 13.47
CA ILE A 494 8.83 -19.93 14.47
C ILE A 494 8.16 -19.88 15.85
N VAL A 495 8.39 -20.91 16.67
CA VAL A 495 7.86 -21.00 18.03
C VAL A 495 9.00 -20.98 19.03
N VAL A 496 8.88 -20.12 20.03
CA VAL A 496 9.84 -19.99 21.14
C VAL A 496 9.12 -20.10 22.47
N GLY A 497 9.63 -20.94 23.36
CA GLY A 497 9.14 -21.05 24.74
C GLY A 497 10.10 -20.36 25.70
N ASN A 498 9.74 -19.21 26.23
CA ASN A 498 10.60 -18.42 27.13
C ASN A 498 10.54 -18.90 28.58
N GLY A 499 9.60 -19.81 28.93
CA GLY A 499 9.32 -20.07 30.34
C GLY A 499 8.90 -18.77 31.03
N ASN A 500 9.58 -18.44 32.13
CA ASN A 500 9.37 -17.20 32.87
C ASN A 500 10.62 -16.28 32.84
N SER A 501 11.47 -16.42 31.85
CA SER A 501 12.70 -15.60 31.74
C SER A 501 12.47 -14.19 31.25
N LYS A 502 11.37 -13.94 30.52
CA LYS A 502 11.01 -12.62 29.93
C LYS A 502 9.83 -11.99 30.69
N MET A 503 9.99 -11.73 31.99
CA MET A 503 8.98 -11.03 32.78
C MET A 503 8.99 -9.52 32.47
N ILE A 504 7.79 -8.94 32.33
CA ILE A 504 7.61 -7.49 32.07
C ILE A 504 7.10 -6.73 33.30
N VAL A 505 6.59 -7.45 34.30
CA VAL A 505 6.20 -6.90 35.61
C VAL A 505 6.86 -7.67 36.74
N ASP A 506 7.01 -7.02 37.90
CA ASP A 506 7.63 -7.64 39.10
C ASP A 506 6.88 -8.93 39.51
N PRO A 507 7.54 -10.07 39.54
CA PRO A 507 6.91 -11.34 39.91
C PRO A 507 6.47 -11.43 41.39
N ALA A 508 6.87 -10.49 42.23
CA ALA A 508 6.52 -10.45 43.65
C ALA A 508 5.11 -9.87 43.93
N GLY A 509 4.42 -9.36 42.89
CA GLY A 509 3.07 -8.82 43.00
C GLY A 509 1.99 -9.87 43.26
N SER A 510 0.74 -9.40 43.38
CA SER A 510 -0.43 -10.29 43.46
C SER A 510 -0.59 -11.10 42.17
N VAL A 511 -1.51 -12.09 42.17
CA VAL A 511 -1.82 -12.85 40.94
C VAL A 511 -2.28 -11.94 39.81
N GLU A 512 -3.07 -10.91 40.12
CA GLU A 512 -3.54 -9.91 39.15
C GLU A 512 -2.39 -9.04 38.65
N ASP A 513 -1.53 -8.54 39.54
CA ASP A 513 -0.39 -7.69 39.15
C ASP A 513 0.61 -8.44 38.26
N THR A 514 0.67 -9.75 38.33
CA THR A 514 1.60 -10.59 37.58
C THR A 514 0.99 -11.22 36.31
N MET A 515 -0.31 -11.00 36.05
CA MET A 515 -0.98 -11.51 34.85
C MET A 515 -0.27 -11.10 33.54
N PRO A 516 0.24 -9.87 33.38
CA PRO A 516 0.94 -9.48 32.15
C PRO A 516 2.15 -10.34 31.79
N ASN A 517 2.75 -11.06 32.77
CA ASN A 517 3.81 -12.01 32.47
C ASN A 517 3.32 -13.28 31.76
N ARG A 518 2.01 -13.58 31.78
CA ARG A 518 1.39 -14.73 31.10
C ARG A 518 0.87 -14.28 29.75
N ARG A 519 1.74 -14.06 28.79
CA ARG A 519 1.40 -13.53 27.49
C ARG A 519 1.99 -14.33 26.36
N THR A 520 1.50 -14.10 25.17
CA THR A 520 2.10 -14.49 23.90
C THR A 520 2.54 -13.25 23.18
N ASP A 521 3.83 -13.15 22.85
CA ASP A 521 4.38 -12.10 22.01
C ASP A 521 4.48 -12.62 20.60
N ILE A 522 4.08 -11.82 19.62
CA ILE A 522 4.09 -12.16 18.20
C ILE A 522 4.89 -11.08 17.48
N PHE A 523 5.96 -11.51 16.81
CA PHE A 523 6.91 -10.67 16.12
C PHE A 523 6.81 -10.95 14.63
N PHE A 524 6.64 -9.90 13.84
CA PHE A 524 6.77 -9.97 12.40
C PHE A 524 8.17 -9.50 12.01
N LYS A 525 8.90 -10.35 11.32
CA LYS A 525 10.31 -10.15 11.01
C LYS A 525 10.58 -10.33 9.54
N THR A 526 11.51 -9.55 9.04
CA THR A 526 11.98 -9.65 7.67
C THR A 526 13.10 -10.68 7.59
N VAL A 527 13.14 -11.46 6.53
CA VAL A 527 14.25 -12.40 6.29
C VAL A 527 15.07 -11.86 5.16
N GLY A 528 16.26 -11.40 5.52
CA GLY A 528 17.36 -11.10 4.61
C GLY A 528 16.99 -10.39 3.31
N ALA A 529 17.10 -9.08 3.29
CA ALA A 529 17.28 -8.35 2.05
C ALA A 529 18.60 -8.69 1.40
#